data_33a045dcc40d93086c99ba55a36c6bbd
#
_entry.id   33a045dcc40d93086c99ba55a36c6bbd
#
_cell.length_a   1.000
_cell.length_b   1.000
_cell.length_c   1.000
_cell.angle_alpha   90.00
_cell.angle_beta   90.00
_cell.angle_gamma   90.00
#
_symmetry.space_group_name_H-M   'P 1'
#
loop_
_entity.id
_entity.type
_entity.pdbx_description
1 polymer ?
#
loop_
_entity_poly.entity_id
_entity_poly.type
_entity_poly.pdbx_seq_one_letter_code
_entity_poly.pdbx_strand_id
1 'polypeptide(L)'
;MGMTLTQKILAAHAGLDSVKAGQLISARLDIVLGNDITTPVAVNEFTKAGFDKVFDKDRIAIVLDHFVPNKDIKAAEQSKQCRDFACSHCVSHFYDVGKMGIEHALLPEQGVVTAGDCIIGADSHTCTYGALGAFSTGVGSTDMAAGMATGIAWFKVPSAIKFDLKGSLPSNCSGKDVILSIIGQIGVDGALYKSMEFTGEGVAGLSMDDRLCICNMAIEAGAKNGIFPVDEITLAYLKDRSERTPVIYEADDDAEYESVIEIDLSRIYPTVSCPHLPENTRPASELGDIKIDQAVIGSCTNGRMEDMETAYAYLKGKRVAEGVRCIIIPGTMDILRECVERGYVTAFIDAGAIVSTPTCGPCLGGYMGILAKGERCIATTNRNFVGRMGHVDSEVYLASPATAAASAITGFITYPAEVIK
;
A
#
# COMPACT_ATOMS: atom_id res chain seq x y z
N MET A 1 -5.82 32.53 5.21
CA MET A 1 -6.36 31.33 4.58
C MET A 1 -5.45 30.20 5.02
N GLY A 2 -5.95 29.35 5.88
CA GLY A 2 -5.19 28.25 6.45
C GLY A 2 -4.84 27.17 5.44
N MET A 3 -3.77 26.44 5.70
CA MET A 3 -3.29 25.35 4.86
C MET A 3 -3.66 24.00 5.44
N THR A 4 -4.02 23.04 4.57
CA THR A 4 -4.17 21.62 4.93
C THR A 4 -2.80 20.99 5.21
N LEU A 5 -2.78 19.81 5.80
CA LEU A 5 -1.53 19.10 6.13
C LEU A 5 -0.65 18.90 4.86
N THR A 6 -1.24 18.43 3.78
CA THR A 6 -0.53 18.28 2.48
C THR A 6 0.02 19.60 1.97
N GLN A 7 -0.73 20.72 2.09
CA GLN A 7 -0.26 22.04 1.66
C GLN A 7 0.91 22.53 2.50
N LYS A 8 0.92 22.28 3.82
CA LYS A 8 2.06 22.62 4.70
C LYS A 8 3.35 21.94 4.27
N ILE A 9 3.30 20.65 4.01
CA ILE A 9 4.46 19.88 3.55
C ILE A 9 4.96 20.42 2.20
N LEU A 10 4.05 20.61 1.24
CA LEU A 10 4.41 21.11 -0.09
C LEU A 10 4.97 22.54 -0.05
N ALA A 11 4.42 23.43 0.77
CA ALA A 11 4.92 24.79 0.96
C ALA A 11 6.37 24.77 1.48
N ALA A 12 6.65 23.98 2.51
CA ALA A 12 7.98 23.86 3.09
C ALA A 12 9.01 23.33 2.07
N HIS A 13 8.63 22.32 1.28
CA HIS A 13 9.51 21.74 0.26
C HIS A 13 9.69 22.65 -0.96
N ALA A 14 8.73 23.53 -1.24
CA ALA A 14 8.85 24.56 -2.26
C ALA A 14 9.63 25.82 -1.79
N GLY A 15 9.91 25.91 -0.47
CA GLY A 15 10.54 27.11 0.12
C GLY A 15 9.59 28.32 0.10
N LEU A 16 8.29 28.08 0.22
CA LEU A 16 7.24 29.10 0.21
C LEU A 16 6.57 29.19 1.60
N ASP A 17 6.18 30.39 2.00
CA ASP A 17 5.44 30.58 3.26
C ASP A 17 4.04 29.96 3.21
N SER A 18 3.43 29.92 2.02
CA SER A 18 2.13 29.32 1.81
C SER A 18 1.89 28.90 0.37
N VAL A 19 1.02 27.93 0.16
CA VAL A 19 0.55 27.48 -1.16
C VAL A 19 -0.97 27.36 -1.17
N LYS A 20 -1.56 27.35 -2.37
CA LYS A 20 -3.00 27.19 -2.58
C LYS A 20 -3.30 26.05 -3.51
N ALA A 21 -4.46 25.40 -3.34
CA ALA A 21 -4.95 24.40 -4.27
C ALA A 21 -4.94 24.94 -5.72
N GLY A 22 -4.45 24.14 -6.65
CA GLY A 22 -4.29 24.50 -8.06
C GLY A 22 -2.99 25.24 -8.41
N GLN A 23 -2.22 25.74 -7.43
CA GLN A 23 -0.94 26.38 -7.65
C GLN A 23 0.09 25.40 -8.19
N LEU A 24 0.87 25.80 -9.21
CA LEU A 24 2.03 25.04 -9.68
C LEU A 24 3.25 25.45 -8.86
N ILE A 25 3.94 24.45 -8.34
CA ILE A 25 5.15 24.62 -7.52
C ILE A 25 6.24 23.64 -7.97
N SER A 26 7.48 23.97 -7.66
CA SER A 26 8.61 23.03 -7.69
C SER A 26 8.99 22.72 -6.24
N ALA A 27 9.00 21.46 -5.86
CA ALA A 27 9.30 21.02 -4.50
C ALA A 27 10.54 20.13 -4.47
N ARG A 28 11.38 20.27 -3.45
CA ARG A 28 12.51 19.39 -3.17
C ARG A 28 12.00 18.04 -2.73
N LEU A 29 12.70 16.98 -3.12
CA LEU A 29 12.35 15.60 -2.79
C LEU A 29 13.25 15.07 -1.69
N ASP A 30 12.66 14.34 -0.74
CA ASP A 30 13.39 13.62 0.30
C ASP A 30 13.73 12.20 -0.15
N ILE A 31 12.80 11.53 -0.83
CA ILE A 31 13.02 10.18 -1.36
C ILE A 31 12.44 10.08 -2.77
N VAL A 32 13.19 9.41 -3.64
CA VAL A 32 12.73 8.95 -4.96
C VAL A 32 12.85 7.43 -4.99
N LEU A 33 11.74 6.74 -5.25
CA LEU A 33 11.73 5.28 -5.21
C LEU A 33 11.26 4.64 -6.52
N GLY A 34 11.70 3.40 -6.73
CA GLY A 34 11.23 2.55 -7.82
C GLY A 34 11.54 1.08 -7.57
N ASN A 35 10.90 0.24 -8.36
CA ASN A 35 10.98 -1.21 -8.26
C ASN A 35 11.59 -1.86 -9.51
N ASP A 36 11.65 -3.18 -9.56
CA ASP A 36 12.24 -3.93 -10.67
C ASP A 36 11.49 -3.83 -12.01
N ILE A 37 10.26 -3.27 -12.02
CA ILE A 37 9.51 -2.98 -13.25
C ILE A 37 9.78 -1.57 -13.77
N THR A 38 9.75 -0.59 -12.88
CA THR A 38 9.73 0.83 -13.23
C THR A 38 11.10 1.47 -13.25
N THR A 39 12.01 1.03 -12.39
CA THR A 39 13.40 1.52 -12.37
C THR A 39 14.14 1.31 -13.70
N PRO A 40 14.05 0.15 -14.39
CA PRO A 40 14.70 0.00 -15.70
C PRO A 40 14.24 1.03 -16.71
N VAL A 41 12.95 1.38 -16.73
CA VAL A 41 12.40 2.41 -17.61
C VAL A 41 12.94 3.78 -17.22
N ALA A 42 12.95 4.11 -15.93
CA ALA A 42 13.51 5.37 -15.43
C ALA A 42 15.00 5.52 -15.73
N VAL A 43 15.80 4.46 -15.58
CA VAL A 43 17.23 4.43 -15.90
C VAL A 43 17.48 4.68 -17.40
N ASN A 44 16.64 4.13 -18.27
CA ASN A 44 16.75 4.39 -19.69
C ASN A 44 16.46 5.86 -20.02
N GLU A 45 15.42 6.46 -19.42
CA GLU A 45 15.11 7.89 -19.61
C GLU A 45 16.17 8.79 -18.98
N PHE A 46 16.71 8.43 -17.82
CA PHE A 46 17.82 9.11 -17.16
C PHE A 46 19.07 9.19 -18.07
N THR A 47 19.47 8.06 -18.64
CA THR A 47 20.60 7.96 -19.54
C THR A 47 20.35 8.72 -20.85
N LYS A 48 19.17 8.58 -21.44
CA LYS A 48 18.78 9.26 -22.67
C LYS A 48 18.74 10.78 -22.53
N ALA A 49 18.36 11.28 -21.34
CA ALA A 49 18.40 12.70 -21.02
C ALA A 49 19.82 13.24 -20.78
N GLY A 50 20.84 12.37 -20.78
CA GLY A 50 22.23 12.75 -20.59
C GLY A 50 22.65 12.98 -19.13
N PHE A 51 21.86 12.48 -18.19
CA PHE A 51 22.26 12.53 -16.78
C PHE A 51 23.30 11.45 -16.47
N ASP A 52 24.31 11.81 -15.69
CA ASP A 52 25.43 10.94 -15.29
C ASP A 52 25.52 10.73 -13.78
N LYS A 53 24.76 11.49 -12.99
CA LYS A 53 24.76 11.44 -11.52
C LYS A 53 23.36 11.58 -10.96
N VAL A 54 23.08 10.84 -9.89
CA VAL A 54 21.90 11.07 -9.06
C VAL A 54 22.15 12.28 -8.15
N PHE A 55 21.09 12.98 -7.77
CA PHE A 55 21.19 14.17 -6.94
C PHE A 55 21.76 13.87 -5.54
N ASP A 56 21.34 12.74 -4.97
CA ASP A 56 21.81 12.24 -3.68
C ASP A 56 21.58 10.72 -3.61
N LYS A 57 22.66 9.95 -3.44
CA LYS A 57 22.62 8.48 -3.36
C LYS A 57 21.86 7.96 -2.14
N ASP A 58 21.76 8.75 -1.07
CA ASP A 58 21.09 8.42 0.17
C ASP A 58 19.58 8.77 0.13
N ARG A 59 19.12 9.34 -0.99
CA ARG A 59 17.73 9.73 -1.23
C ARG A 59 17.07 8.94 -2.35
N ILE A 60 17.76 7.93 -2.89
CA ILE A 60 17.22 7.01 -3.89
C ILE A 60 16.97 5.66 -3.23
N ALA A 61 15.77 5.11 -3.41
CA ALA A 61 15.43 3.76 -2.97
C ALA A 61 15.04 2.91 -4.19
N ILE A 62 15.66 1.73 -4.32
CA ILE A 62 15.34 0.76 -5.36
C ILE A 62 15.05 -0.58 -4.68
N VAL A 63 13.85 -1.10 -4.89
CA VAL A 63 13.37 -2.35 -4.27
C VAL A 63 13.03 -3.35 -5.36
N LEU A 64 13.64 -4.53 -5.33
CA LEU A 64 13.27 -5.62 -6.21
C LEU A 64 12.22 -6.47 -5.51
N ASP A 65 10.95 -6.35 -5.90
CA ASP A 65 9.83 -6.98 -5.20
C ASP A 65 8.71 -7.54 -6.09
N HIS A 66 8.70 -7.23 -7.39
CA HIS A 66 7.63 -7.66 -8.27
C HIS A 66 7.89 -9.02 -8.90
N PHE A 67 9.11 -9.25 -9.42
CA PHE A 67 9.46 -10.44 -10.19
C PHE A 67 10.64 -11.22 -9.61
N VAL A 68 10.89 -11.07 -8.32
CA VAL A 68 11.97 -11.74 -7.61
C VAL A 68 11.43 -12.79 -6.63
N PRO A 69 12.15 -13.94 -6.49
CA PRO A 69 13.22 -14.42 -7.36
C PRO A 69 12.76 -14.47 -8.83
N ASN A 70 13.64 -14.12 -9.76
CA ASN A 70 13.23 -13.81 -11.14
C ASN A 70 12.43 -14.93 -11.81
N LYS A 71 11.26 -14.62 -12.35
CA LYS A 71 10.32 -15.55 -12.97
C LYS A 71 10.73 -15.99 -14.38
N ASP A 72 11.51 -15.18 -15.09
CA ASP A 72 11.96 -15.41 -16.46
C ASP A 72 13.23 -14.60 -16.78
N ILE A 73 13.78 -14.79 -17.99
CA ILE A 73 14.99 -14.11 -18.44
C ILE A 73 14.81 -12.59 -18.47
N LYS A 74 13.65 -12.10 -18.90
CA LYS A 74 13.36 -10.66 -18.97
C LYS A 74 13.38 -10.03 -17.59
N ALA A 75 12.76 -10.67 -16.61
CA ALA A 75 12.79 -10.23 -15.21
C ALA A 75 14.22 -10.21 -14.66
N ALA A 76 15.04 -11.22 -15.00
CA ALA A 76 16.44 -11.28 -14.60
C ALA A 76 17.28 -10.13 -15.20
N GLU A 77 17.04 -9.77 -16.45
CA GLU A 77 17.68 -8.64 -17.11
C GLU A 77 17.27 -7.31 -16.48
N GLN A 78 15.98 -7.14 -16.17
CA GLN A 78 15.48 -5.95 -15.45
C GLN A 78 16.12 -5.81 -14.07
N SER A 79 16.15 -6.88 -13.28
CA SER A 79 16.82 -6.89 -11.97
C SER A 79 18.31 -6.61 -12.08
N LYS A 80 18.97 -7.12 -13.13
CA LYS A 80 20.39 -6.82 -13.39
C LYS A 80 20.61 -5.35 -13.69
N GLN A 81 19.75 -4.73 -14.50
CA GLN A 81 19.84 -3.29 -14.80
C GLN A 81 19.68 -2.44 -13.52
N CYS A 82 18.78 -2.82 -12.62
CA CYS A 82 18.62 -2.16 -11.32
C CYS A 82 19.91 -2.29 -10.48
N ARG A 83 20.52 -3.49 -10.41
CA ARG A 83 21.79 -3.72 -9.69
C ARG A 83 22.93 -2.91 -10.26
N ASP A 84 23.07 -2.90 -11.57
CA ASP A 84 24.15 -2.18 -12.26
C ASP A 84 24.02 -0.68 -12.02
N PHE A 85 22.81 -0.13 -12.07
CA PHE A 85 22.55 1.28 -11.76
C PHE A 85 22.81 1.61 -10.29
N ALA A 86 22.28 0.82 -9.37
CA ALA A 86 22.50 1.02 -7.93
C ALA A 86 23.99 0.97 -7.56
N CYS A 87 24.73 0.03 -8.14
CA CYS A 87 26.18 -0.09 -7.96
C CYS A 87 26.93 1.11 -8.54
N SER A 88 26.64 1.51 -9.78
CA SER A 88 27.35 2.61 -10.46
C SER A 88 27.14 3.96 -9.80
N HIS A 89 25.98 4.19 -9.15
CA HIS A 89 25.62 5.41 -8.46
C HIS A 89 25.75 5.30 -6.94
N CYS A 90 26.22 4.15 -6.42
CA CYS A 90 26.39 3.88 -4.98
C CYS A 90 25.10 4.13 -4.18
N VAL A 91 23.93 3.75 -4.74
CA VAL A 91 22.63 3.92 -4.10
C VAL A 91 22.61 3.21 -2.75
N SER A 92 22.31 3.94 -1.68
CA SER A 92 22.36 3.41 -0.31
C SER A 92 21.18 2.50 0.02
N HIS A 93 19.99 2.81 -0.50
CA HIS A 93 18.78 2.04 -0.25
C HIS A 93 18.46 1.12 -1.44
N PHE A 94 19.27 0.09 -1.59
CA PHE A 94 19.07 -0.95 -2.59
C PHE A 94 18.75 -2.30 -1.93
N TYR A 95 17.57 -2.83 -2.24
CA TYR A 95 17.04 -4.05 -1.65
C TYR A 95 16.81 -5.12 -2.71
N ASP A 96 17.61 -6.19 -2.64
CA ASP A 96 17.57 -7.35 -3.54
C ASP A 96 17.20 -8.61 -2.76
N VAL A 97 17.16 -9.75 -3.44
CA VAL A 97 16.91 -11.08 -2.87
C VAL A 97 17.76 -11.29 -1.60
N GLY A 98 17.10 -11.72 -0.53
CA GLY A 98 17.71 -11.90 0.79
C GLY A 98 17.47 -10.72 1.75
N LYS A 99 17.30 -9.50 1.24
CA LYS A 99 16.86 -8.31 1.98
C LYS A 99 15.58 -7.72 1.39
N MET A 100 14.85 -8.55 0.63
CA MET A 100 13.68 -8.12 -0.12
C MET A 100 12.48 -7.92 0.79
N GLY A 101 11.58 -7.10 0.33
CA GLY A 101 10.25 -6.88 0.88
C GLY A 101 9.44 -6.11 -0.14
N ILE A 102 8.12 -6.14 -0.02
CA ILE A 102 7.25 -5.31 -0.84
C ILE A 102 7.54 -3.84 -0.50
N GLU A 103 7.90 -3.01 -1.47
CA GLU A 103 8.46 -1.67 -1.26
C GLU A 103 7.67 -0.82 -0.25
N HIS A 104 6.34 -0.85 -0.31
CA HIS A 104 5.48 -0.05 0.59
C HIS A 104 5.28 -0.67 1.98
N ALA A 105 5.77 -1.88 2.24
CA ALA A 105 5.92 -2.44 3.56
C ALA A 105 7.37 -2.29 4.06
N LEU A 106 8.35 -2.51 3.17
CA LEU A 106 9.77 -2.51 3.49
C LEU A 106 10.31 -1.11 3.86
N LEU A 107 10.03 -0.08 3.05
CA LEU A 107 10.63 1.24 3.28
C LEU A 107 10.20 1.90 4.60
N PRO A 108 8.93 1.80 5.05
CA PRO A 108 8.55 2.21 6.40
C PRO A 108 9.24 1.37 7.50
N GLU A 109 9.32 0.05 7.32
CA GLU A 109 9.95 -0.87 8.27
C GLU A 109 11.45 -0.56 8.46
N GLN A 110 12.14 -0.24 7.36
CA GLN A 110 13.56 0.10 7.35
C GLN A 110 13.85 1.58 7.69
N GLY A 111 12.83 2.37 8.02
CA GLY A 111 12.98 3.78 8.38
C GLY A 111 13.51 4.68 7.26
N VAL A 112 13.43 4.25 6.01
CA VAL A 112 13.86 5.03 4.83
C VAL A 112 12.97 6.24 4.62
N VAL A 113 11.69 6.13 4.98
CA VAL A 113 10.67 7.18 4.90
C VAL A 113 10.27 7.62 6.30
N THR A 114 10.00 8.91 6.48
CA THR A 114 9.64 9.47 7.79
C THR A 114 8.60 10.59 7.67
N ALA A 115 8.09 11.06 8.81
CA ALA A 115 7.12 12.15 8.85
C ALA A 115 7.68 13.44 8.25
N GLY A 116 6.85 14.13 7.49
CA GLY A 116 7.16 15.39 6.85
C GLY A 116 7.91 15.29 5.52
N ASP A 117 8.29 14.09 5.08
CA ASP A 117 8.96 13.87 3.79
C ASP A 117 8.06 14.27 2.60
N CYS A 118 8.71 14.69 1.51
CA CYS A 118 8.13 14.82 0.17
C CYS A 118 8.70 13.70 -0.72
N ILE A 119 7.86 12.73 -1.09
CA ILE A 119 8.27 11.47 -1.71
C ILE A 119 7.58 11.28 -3.06
N ILE A 120 8.35 10.89 -4.07
CA ILE A 120 7.81 10.37 -5.33
C ILE A 120 8.28 8.94 -5.57
N GLY A 121 7.43 8.14 -6.20
CA GLY A 121 7.78 6.79 -6.61
C GLY A 121 7.15 6.44 -7.95
N ALA A 122 7.84 5.63 -8.74
CA ALA A 122 7.25 5.12 -9.98
C ALA A 122 6.35 3.91 -9.73
N ASP A 123 5.63 3.94 -8.63
CA ASP A 123 4.54 3.01 -8.29
C ASP A 123 3.33 3.80 -7.80
N SER A 124 2.13 3.39 -8.20
CA SER A 124 0.89 4.11 -7.85
C SER A 124 0.58 4.09 -6.35
N HIS A 125 1.02 3.06 -5.61
CA HIS A 125 0.78 2.96 -4.17
C HIS A 125 1.83 3.66 -3.31
N THR A 126 2.70 4.48 -3.91
CA THR A 126 3.62 5.38 -3.18
C THR A 126 2.89 6.27 -2.17
N CYS A 127 1.58 6.52 -2.35
CA CYS A 127 0.74 7.23 -1.39
C CYS A 127 0.68 6.59 0.02
N THR A 128 1.12 5.35 0.18
CA THR A 128 1.15 4.62 1.47
C THR A 128 1.82 5.40 2.60
N TYR A 129 2.89 6.13 2.31
CA TYR A 129 3.70 6.79 3.35
C TYR A 129 3.04 8.01 3.98
N GLY A 130 1.90 8.45 3.45
CA GLY A 130 1.05 9.44 4.11
C GLY A 130 0.51 8.97 5.47
N ALA A 131 0.50 7.66 5.73
CA ALA A 131 0.23 7.10 7.05
C ALA A 131 1.23 7.56 8.12
N LEU A 132 2.46 7.90 7.71
CA LEU A 132 3.51 8.45 8.57
C LEU A 132 3.49 9.98 8.63
N GLY A 133 2.52 10.65 8.00
CA GLY A 133 2.49 12.11 7.89
C GLY A 133 3.42 12.68 6.82
N ALA A 134 3.74 11.92 5.77
CA ALA A 134 4.51 12.37 4.61
C ALA A 134 3.60 12.74 3.44
N PHE A 135 3.99 13.71 2.61
CA PHE A 135 3.41 13.84 1.29
C PHE A 135 4.09 12.85 0.34
N SER A 136 3.37 11.85 -0.10
CA SER A 136 3.91 10.80 -0.96
C SER A 136 2.95 10.47 -2.09
N THR A 137 3.48 10.33 -3.31
CA THR A 137 2.63 10.14 -4.48
C THR A 137 3.31 9.36 -5.60
N GLY A 138 2.51 8.59 -6.35
CA GLY A 138 2.95 7.92 -7.56
C GLY A 138 3.16 8.88 -8.73
N VAL A 139 4.20 8.64 -9.50
CA VAL A 139 4.56 9.38 -10.73
C VAL A 139 4.95 8.42 -11.85
N GLY A 140 5.09 8.92 -13.07
CA GLY A 140 5.64 8.14 -14.18
C GLY A 140 7.14 7.91 -14.06
N SER A 141 7.66 6.88 -14.75
CA SER A 141 9.09 6.57 -14.75
C SER A 141 9.96 7.73 -15.31
N THR A 142 9.42 8.56 -16.17
CA THR A 142 10.11 9.78 -16.68
C THR A 142 10.27 10.83 -15.57
N ASP A 143 9.22 11.05 -14.77
CA ASP A 143 9.29 11.98 -13.63
C ASP A 143 10.23 11.42 -12.54
N MET A 144 10.20 10.09 -12.33
CA MET A 144 11.16 9.42 -11.45
C MET A 144 12.61 9.68 -11.91
N ALA A 145 12.89 9.53 -13.22
CA ALA A 145 14.22 9.79 -13.78
C ALA A 145 14.68 11.24 -13.54
N ALA A 146 13.80 12.21 -13.78
CA ALA A 146 14.08 13.61 -13.50
C ALA A 146 14.29 13.86 -12.00
N GLY A 147 13.47 13.27 -11.14
CA GLY A 147 13.60 13.33 -9.69
C GLY A 147 14.94 12.76 -9.19
N MET A 148 15.34 11.58 -9.70
CA MET A 148 16.65 10.98 -9.38
C MET A 148 17.82 11.88 -9.77
N ALA A 149 17.72 12.58 -10.89
CA ALA A 149 18.79 13.46 -11.37
C ALA A 149 18.86 14.80 -10.64
N THR A 150 17.71 15.39 -10.31
CA THR A 150 17.61 16.79 -9.87
C THR A 150 17.24 16.98 -8.40
N GLY A 151 16.63 15.98 -7.77
CA GLY A 151 16.07 16.10 -6.43
C GLY A 151 14.85 17.02 -6.35
N ILE A 152 14.21 17.31 -7.49
CA ILE A 152 13.09 18.25 -7.59
C ILE A 152 11.97 17.61 -8.42
N ALA A 153 10.73 17.83 -8.02
CA ALA A 153 9.57 17.56 -8.84
C ALA A 153 8.63 18.76 -8.83
N TRP A 154 7.86 18.90 -9.90
CA TRP A 154 6.80 19.89 -9.97
C TRP A 154 5.47 19.26 -9.57
N PHE A 155 4.64 20.05 -8.89
CA PHE A 155 3.29 19.63 -8.49
C PHE A 155 2.29 20.75 -8.75
N LYS A 156 1.09 20.34 -9.18
CA LYS A 156 -0.09 21.15 -8.96
C LYS A 156 -0.59 20.81 -7.57
N VAL A 157 -0.58 21.78 -6.66
CA VAL A 157 -1.03 21.57 -5.28
C VAL A 157 -2.46 21.02 -5.27
N PRO A 158 -2.72 19.83 -4.70
CA PRO A 158 -4.07 19.27 -4.68
C PRO A 158 -4.99 20.06 -3.72
N SER A 159 -6.29 20.09 -4.02
CA SER A 159 -7.31 20.35 -3.00
C SER A 159 -7.40 19.16 -2.05
N ALA A 160 -8.07 19.29 -0.93
CA ALA A 160 -8.20 18.22 0.04
C ALA A 160 -9.66 17.93 0.39
N ILE A 161 -9.93 16.63 0.61
CA ILE A 161 -11.15 16.15 1.27
C ILE A 161 -10.75 15.74 2.69
N LYS A 162 -11.48 16.21 3.67
CA LYS A 162 -11.32 15.80 5.08
C LYS A 162 -12.25 14.65 5.39
N PHE A 163 -11.67 13.53 5.84
CA PHE A 163 -12.42 12.40 6.38
C PHE A 163 -12.35 12.47 7.91
N ASP A 164 -13.46 12.81 8.55
CA ASP A 164 -13.58 12.94 10.00
C ASP A 164 -14.03 11.59 10.59
N LEU A 165 -13.07 10.82 11.11
CA LEU A 165 -13.29 9.47 11.65
C LEU A 165 -13.84 9.57 13.07
N LYS A 166 -14.98 8.92 13.33
CA LYS A 166 -15.66 8.90 14.63
C LYS A 166 -15.75 7.47 15.17
N GLY A 167 -15.80 7.36 16.49
CA GLY A 167 -16.01 6.07 17.17
C GLY A 167 -14.82 5.12 17.03
N SER A 168 -15.07 3.82 17.14
CA SER A 168 -14.05 2.75 17.12
C SER A 168 -14.44 1.62 16.21
N LEU A 169 -13.46 0.99 15.55
CA LEU A 169 -13.68 -0.16 14.68
C LEU A 169 -14.19 -1.38 15.47
N PRO A 170 -15.17 -2.14 14.92
CA PRO A 170 -15.48 -3.46 15.40
C PRO A 170 -14.28 -4.42 15.31
N SER A 171 -14.19 -5.37 16.24
CA SER A 171 -13.04 -6.29 16.37
C SER A 171 -12.80 -7.22 15.17
N ASN A 172 -13.78 -7.36 14.28
CA ASN A 172 -13.69 -8.17 13.05
C ASN A 172 -13.46 -7.34 11.79
N CYS A 173 -13.17 -6.05 11.95
CA CYS A 173 -12.85 -5.10 10.88
C CYS A 173 -11.41 -4.57 11.03
N SER A 174 -10.86 -4.08 9.95
CA SER A 174 -9.53 -3.48 9.86
C SER A 174 -9.53 -2.24 8.98
N GLY A 175 -8.41 -1.56 8.85
CA GLY A 175 -8.24 -0.44 7.92
C GLY A 175 -8.63 -0.77 6.49
N LYS A 176 -8.54 -2.05 6.08
CA LYS A 176 -9.02 -2.51 4.77
C LYS A 176 -10.52 -2.31 4.61
N ASP A 177 -11.31 -2.67 5.63
CA ASP A 177 -12.76 -2.50 5.60
C ASP A 177 -13.14 -1.01 5.61
N VAL A 178 -12.37 -0.17 6.31
CA VAL A 178 -12.55 1.30 6.32
C VAL A 178 -12.36 1.86 4.92
N ILE A 179 -11.22 1.60 4.28
CA ILE A 179 -10.92 2.20 2.98
C ILE A 179 -11.84 1.65 1.88
N LEU A 180 -12.20 0.36 1.90
CA LEU A 180 -13.17 -0.19 0.97
C LEU A 180 -14.54 0.47 1.15
N SER A 181 -14.99 0.70 2.38
CA SER A 181 -16.25 1.40 2.66
C SER A 181 -16.22 2.84 2.15
N ILE A 182 -15.10 3.55 2.32
CA ILE A 182 -14.91 4.91 1.80
C ILE A 182 -14.95 4.92 0.28
N ILE A 183 -14.21 4.02 -0.39
CA ILE A 183 -14.20 3.93 -1.87
C ILE A 183 -15.61 3.58 -2.38
N GLY A 184 -16.33 2.67 -1.71
CA GLY A 184 -17.71 2.36 -2.06
C GLY A 184 -18.66 3.55 -1.92
N GLN A 185 -18.39 4.49 -1.02
CA GLN A 185 -19.20 5.69 -0.81
C GLN A 185 -18.90 6.79 -1.81
N ILE A 186 -17.62 7.02 -2.16
CA ILE A 186 -17.21 8.16 -2.99
C ILE A 186 -16.92 7.81 -4.45
N GLY A 187 -16.77 6.51 -4.77
CA GLY A 187 -16.38 6.02 -6.09
C GLY A 187 -14.87 6.05 -6.35
N VAL A 188 -14.45 5.42 -7.46
CA VAL A 188 -13.02 5.32 -7.86
C VAL A 188 -12.43 6.66 -8.35
N ASP A 189 -13.23 7.67 -8.56
CA ASP A 189 -12.85 9.03 -8.99
C ASP A 189 -13.28 10.12 -7.99
N GLY A 190 -13.89 9.76 -6.86
CA GLY A 190 -14.41 10.71 -5.88
C GLY A 190 -13.36 11.64 -5.26
N ALA A 191 -12.11 11.18 -5.19
CA ALA A 191 -10.97 11.97 -4.73
C ALA A 191 -9.96 12.28 -5.86
N LEU A 192 -10.42 12.30 -7.13
CA LEU A 192 -9.54 12.47 -8.29
C LEU A 192 -8.64 13.71 -8.16
N TYR A 193 -7.32 13.47 -8.12
CA TYR A 193 -6.27 14.48 -7.94
C TYR A 193 -6.36 15.28 -6.64
N LYS A 194 -7.01 14.78 -5.60
CA LYS A 194 -7.15 15.43 -4.29
C LYS A 194 -6.28 14.76 -3.24
N SER A 195 -6.06 15.42 -2.12
CA SER A 195 -5.52 14.81 -0.90
C SER A 195 -6.67 14.30 -0.06
N MET A 196 -6.61 13.05 0.39
CA MET A 196 -7.52 12.47 1.40
C MET A 196 -6.87 12.65 2.78
N GLU A 197 -7.37 13.57 3.58
CA GLU A 197 -6.84 13.86 4.91
C GLU A 197 -7.73 13.23 5.98
N PHE A 198 -7.19 12.25 6.70
CA PHE A 198 -7.91 11.48 7.72
C PHE A 198 -7.68 12.08 9.09
N THR A 199 -8.74 12.47 9.77
CA THR A 199 -8.71 13.17 11.06
C THR A 199 -9.81 12.64 11.98
N GLY A 200 -10.00 13.27 13.14
CA GLY A 200 -11.05 12.92 14.08
C GLY A 200 -10.60 12.01 15.21
N GLU A 201 -11.48 11.82 16.19
CA GLU A 201 -11.17 11.04 17.40
C GLU A 201 -10.93 9.56 17.14
N GLY A 202 -11.53 9.01 16.06
CA GLY A 202 -11.40 7.62 15.67
C GLY A 202 -10.00 7.25 15.20
N VAL A 203 -9.16 8.23 14.80
CA VAL A 203 -7.77 8.00 14.35
C VAL A 203 -6.94 7.33 15.44
N ALA A 204 -7.15 7.71 16.71
CA ALA A 204 -6.40 7.13 17.83
C ALA A 204 -6.67 5.62 18.06
N GLY A 205 -7.76 5.09 17.50
CA GLY A 205 -8.11 3.67 17.55
C GLY A 205 -7.54 2.83 16.39
N LEU A 206 -6.90 3.47 15.39
CA LEU A 206 -6.31 2.80 14.25
C LEU A 206 -4.83 2.51 14.48
N SER A 207 -4.43 1.26 14.26
CA SER A 207 -3.02 0.87 14.29
C SER A 207 -2.24 1.50 13.12
N MET A 208 -0.90 1.42 13.15
CA MET A 208 -0.11 1.85 12.00
C MET A 208 -0.37 0.99 10.76
N ASP A 209 -0.62 -0.30 10.93
CA ASP A 209 -0.93 -1.21 9.83
C ASP A 209 -2.27 -0.84 9.17
N ASP A 210 -3.28 -0.45 9.96
CA ASP A 210 -4.54 0.10 9.44
C ASP A 210 -4.33 1.39 8.64
N ARG A 211 -3.57 2.36 9.20
CA ARG A 211 -3.29 3.64 8.54
C ARG A 211 -2.51 3.46 7.24
N LEU A 212 -1.52 2.58 7.23
CA LEU A 212 -0.73 2.23 6.03
C LEU A 212 -1.62 1.59 4.96
N CYS A 213 -2.56 0.71 5.35
CA CYS A 213 -3.55 0.13 4.44
C CYS A 213 -4.49 1.20 3.85
N ILE A 214 -5.01 2.09 4.68
CA ILE A 214 -5.93 3.17 4.26
C ILE A 214 -5.23 4.11 3.27
N CYS A 215 -4.02 4.59 3.59
CA CYS A 215 -3.26 5.46 2.70
C CYS A 215 -2.83 4.76 1.40
N ASN A 216 -2.47 3.47 1.48
CA ASN A 216 -2.11 2.68 0.30
C ASN A 216 -3.22 2.70 -0.75
N MET A 217 -4.47 2.54 -0.33
CA MET A 217 -5.62 2.47 -1.22
C MET A 217 -6.26 3.83 -1.55
N ALA A 218 -5.71 4.94 -1.10
CA ALA A 218 -6.22 6.26 -1.46
C ALA A 218 -6.20 6.50 -2.98
N ILE A 219 -5.21 5.96 -3.68
CA ILE A 219 -5.13 6.03 -5.16
C ILE A 219 -6.30 5.33 -5.84
N GLU A 220 -6.94 4.34 -5.21
CA GLU A 220 -8.10 3.64 -5.77
C GLU A 220 -9.38 4.48 -5.75
N ALA A 221 -9.38 5.62 -5.03
CA ALA A 221 -10.38 6.68 -5.14
C ALA A 221 -9.91 7.83 -6.07
N GLY A 222 -8.80 7.65 -6.81
CA GLY A 222 -8.21 8.67 -7.68
C GLY A 222 -7.34 9.71 -6.95
N ALA A 223 -7.12 9.56 -5.65
CA ALA A 223 -6.39 10.55 -4.85
C ALA A 223 -4.92 10.68 -5.24
N LYS A 224 -4.36 11.86 -5.04
CA LYS A 224 -2.93 12.11 -5.15
C LYS A 224 -2.17 11.51 -3.97
N ASN A 225 -2.75 11.59 -2.77
CA ASN A 225 -2.25 10.96 -1.56
C ASN A 225 -3.39 10.77 -0.54
N GLY A 226 -3.22 9.80 0.36
CA GLY A 226 -3.89 9.76 1.66
C GLY A 226 -2.91 10.22 2.73
N ILE A 227 -3.35 10.89 3.78
CA ILE A 227 -2.47 11.37 4.83
C ILE A 227 -3.15 11.39 6.19
N PHE A 228 -2.41 10.97 7.22
CA PHE A 228 -2.78 11.08 8.63
C PHE A 228 -1.92 12.13 9.33
N PRO A 229 -2.43 12.83 10.34
CA PRO A 229 -1.61 13.63 11.22
C PRO A 229 -0.67 12.72 12.02
N VAL A 230 0.50 13.26 12.38
CA VAL A 230 1.48 12.55 13.20
C VAL A 230 1.02 12.60 14.67
N ASP A 231 0.84 11.44 15.27
CA ASP A 231 0.50 11.27 16.68
C ASP A 231 1.49 10.36 17.41
N GLU A 232 1.18 10.01 18.67
CA GLU A 232 2.03 9.16 19.49
C GLU A 232 2.23 7.76 18.89
N ILE A 233 1.23 7.21 18.19
CA ILE A 233 1.32 5.90 17.50
C ILE A 233 2.33 6.00 16.35
N THR A 234 2.24 7.05 15.55
CA THR A 234 3.19 7.30 14.45
C THR A 234 4.61 7.51 14.98
N LEU A 235 4.77 8.32 16.02
CA LEU A 235 6.09 8.57 16.63
C LEU A 235 6.69 7.32 17.25
N ALA A 236 5.88 6.49 17.91
CA ALA A 236 6.32 5.20 18.45
C ALA A 236 6.77 4.24 17.33
N TYR A 237 6.05 4.23 16.20
CA TYR A 237 6.44 3.44 15.04
C TYR A 237 7.78 3.89 14.44
N LEU A 238 8.02 5.19 14.35
CA LEU A 238 9.23 5.77 13.74
C LEU A 238 10.47 5.71 14.66
N LYS A 239 10.29 5.69 15.97
CA LYS A 239 11.32 5.89 16.99
C LYS A 239 12.57 5.03 16.82
N ASP A 240 12.38 3.74 16.55
CA ASP A 240 13.50 2.78 16.47
C ASP A 240 13.79 2.36 15.02
N ARG A 241 13.20 3.05 14.04
CA ARG A 241 13.32 2.74 12.62
C ARG A 241 14.06 3.81 11.83
N SER A 242 13.67 5.08 11.98
CA SER A 242 14.26 6.16 11.19
C SER A 242 15.46 6.81 11.89
N GLU A 243 16.58 6.92 11.19
CA GLU A 243 17.73 7.71 11.62
C GLU A 243 17.53 9.22 11.41
N ARG A 244 16.55 9.60 10.55
CA ARG A 244 16.20 10.98 10.27
C ARG A 244 15.18 11.49 11.28
N THR A 245 15.37 12.72 11.74
CA THR A 245 14.43 13.38 12.65
C THR A 245 13.10 13.63 11.91
N PRO A 246 11.96 13.14 12.41
CA PRO A 246 10.66 13.44 11.86
C PRO A 246 10.37 14.95 11.92
N VAL A 247 9.79 15.50 10.85
CA VAL A 247 9.27 16.88 10.82
C VAL A 247 7.74 16.80 10.89
N ILE A 248 7.18 17.35 11.96
CA ILE A 248 5.73 17.28 12.19
C ILE A 248 5.09 18.54 11.61
N TYR A 249 4.15 18.33 10.71
CA TYR A 249 3.26 19.36 10.20
C TYR A 249 1.83 19.12 10.70
N GLU A 250 1.08 20.19 10.90
CA GLU A 250 -0.33 20.15 11.27
C GLU A 250 -1.10 21.08 10.34
N ALA A 251 -2.34 20.71 10.03
CA ALA A 251 -3.24 21.60 9.32
C ALA A 251 -3.57 22.82 10.19
N ASP A 252 -3.76 23.97 9.57
CA ASP A 252 -4.24 25.15 10.29
C ASP A 252 -5.70 24.96 10.72
N ASP A 253 -6.11 25.58 11.81
CA ASP A 253 -7.49 25.51 12.32
C ASP A 253 -8.52 26.03 11.29
N ASP A 254 -8.11 27.00 10.47
CA ASP A 254 -8.89 27.58 9.38
C ASP A 254 -8.53 27.00 8.00
N ALA A 255 -7.97 25.77 7.96
CA ALA A 255 -7.65 25.09 6.72
C ALA A 255 -8.90 24.87 5.86
N GLU A 256 -8.78 25.12 4.56
CA GLU A 256 -9.89 24.96 3.62
C GLU A 256 -9.91 23.59 2.97
N TYR A 257 -11.01 22.87 3.16
CA TYR A 257 -11.29 21.59 2.52
C TYR A 257 -12.39 21.74 1.48
N GLU A 258 -12.27 21.02 0.36
CA GLU A 258 -13.31 20.99 -0.68
C GLU A 258 -14.61 20.36 -0.16
N SER A 259 -14.45 19.33 0.69
CA SER A 259 -15.56 18.71 1.42
C SER A 259 -15.07 18.08 2.72
N VAL A 260 -16.00 17.89 3.66
CA VAL A 260 -15.79 17.15 4.90
C VAL A 260 -16.76 15.97 4.91
N ILE A 261 -16.24 14.76 5.05
CA ILE A 261 -17.01 13.51 5.08
C ILE A 261 -16.81 12.86 6.44
N GLU A 262 -17.89 12.69 7.19
CA GLU A 262 -17.86 11.98 8.45
C GLU A 262 -17.98 10.47 8.22
N ILE A 263 -17.09 9.69 8.86
CA ILE A 263 -17.09 8.23 8.83
C ILE A 263 -17.23 7.71 10.26
N ASP A 264 -18.35 7.09 10.56
CA ASP A 264 -18.58 6.39 11.82
C ASP A 264 -17.96 5.00 11.77
N LEU A 265 -16.77 4.85 12.37
CA LEU A 265 -16.03 3.59 12.41
C LEU A 265 -16.83 2.45 13.08
N SER A 266 -17.72 2.77 14.02
CA SER A 266 -18.56 1.76 14.71
C SER A 266 -19.58 1.09 13.79
N ARG A 267 -19.85 1.70 12.63
CA ARG A 267 -20.78 1.18 11.61
C ARG A 267 -20.08 0.47 10.46
N ILE A 268 -18.74 0.41 10.47
CA ILE A 268 -17.98 -0.37 9.50
C ILE A 268 -18.25 -1.86 9.75
N TYR A 269 -18.37 -2.61 8.68
CA TYR A 269 -18.56 -4.05 8.67
C TYR A 269 -17.56 -4.71 7.72
N PRO A 270 -17.30 -6.02 7.84
CA PRO A 270 -16.48 -6.76 6.88
C PRO A 270 -16.97 -6.55 5.45
N THR A 271 -16.19 -5.78 4.70
CA THR A 271 -16.53 -5.26 3.38
C THR A 271 -15.78 -6.01 2.29
N VAL A 272 -16.49 -6.40 1.24
CA VAL A 272 -15.91 -7.03 0.05
C VAL A 272 -16.16 -6.13 -1.15
N SER A 273 -15.09 -5.78 -1.88
CA SER A 273 -15.21 -5.15 -3.19
C SER A 273 -15.35 -6.21 -4.26
N CYS A 274 -16.50 -6.23 -4.92
CA CYS A 274 -16.80 -7.16 -6.00
C CYS A 274 -16.15 -6.75 -7.33
N PRO A 275 -15.89 -7.67 -8.26
CA PRO A 275 -15.37 -7.38 -9.59
C PRO A 275 -16.29 -6.39 -10.38
N HIS A 276 -15.75 -5.49 -11.23
CA HIS A 276 -14.30 -5.34 -11.57
C HIS A 276 -13.84 -3.93 -11.23
N LEU A 277 -14.40 -3.32 -10.17
CA LEU A 277 -14.02 -1.99 -9.67
C LEU A 277 -13.96 -2.02 -8.14
N PRO A 278 -12.98 -1.33 -7.52
CA PRO A 278 -12.89 -1.25 -6.06
C PRO A 278 -14.12 -0.64 -5.37
N GLU A 279 -14.90 0.18 -6.06
CA GLU A 279 -16.14 0.81 -5.56
C GLU A 279 -17.34 -0.14 -5.45
N ASN A 280 -17.29 -1.32 -6.08
CA ASN A 280 -18.38 -2.29 -6.05
C ASN A 280 -18.47 -3.00 -4.70
N THR A 281 -18.61 -2.26 -3.62
CA THR A 281 -18.53 -2.79 -2.25
C THR A 281 -19.87 -3.33 -1.76
N ARG A 282 -19.80 -4.47 -1.03
CA ARG A 282 -20.94 -5.12 -0.38
C ARG A 282 -20.52 -5.73 0.96
N PRO A 283 -21.44 -5.90 1.90
CA PRO A 283 -21.19 -6.69 3.11
C PRO A 283 -20.80 -8.13 2.76
N ALA A 284 -19.77 -8.67 3.44
CA ALA A 284 -19.39 -10.08 3.27
C ALA A 284 -20.54 -11.05 3.54
N SER A 285 -21.42 -10.71 4.48
CA SER A 285 -22.61 -11.50 4.86
C SER A 285 -23.64 -11.67 3.74
N GLU A 286 -23.59 -10.86 2.68
CA GLU A 286 -24.48 -10.95 1.52
C GLU A 286 -23.93 -11.80 0.37
N LEU A 287 -22.70 -12.30 0.48
CA LEU A 287 -21.95 -12.92 -0.62
C LEU A 287 -21.67 -14.42 -0.38
N GLY A 288 -22.34 -15.05 0.60
CA GLY A 288 -22.10 -16.43 1.02
C GLY A 288 -22.33 -17.50 -0.07
N ASP A 289 -23.00 -17.17 -1.15
CA ASP A 289 -23.22 -18.08 -2.29
C ASP A 289 -22.05 -18.07 -3.31
N ILE A 290 -21.09 -17.16 -3.17
CA ILE A 290 -19.98 -17.01 -4.11
C ILE A 290 -18.85 -17.96 -3.73
N LYS A 291 -18.71 -19.02 -4.53
CA LYS A 291 -17.59 -19.96 -4.41
C LYS A 291 -16.30 -19.33 -4.90
N ILE A 292 -15.18 -19.60 -4.18
CA ILE A 292 -13.84 -19.16 -4.55
C ILE A 292 -12.93 -20.34 -4.93
N ASP A 293 -11.97 -20.09 -5.80
CA ASP A 293 -10.94 -21.05 -6.22
C ASP A 293 -9.57 -20.71 -5.62
N GLN A 294 -9.39 -19.46 -5.17
CA GLN A 294 -8.14 -18.98 -4.60
C GLN A 294 -8.38 -17.94 -3.51
N ALA A 295 -7.54 -17.96 -2.48
CA ALA A 295 -7.41 -16.90 -1.50
C ALA A 295 -5.97 -16.40 -1.46
N VAL A 296 -5.76 -15.08 -1.49
CA VAL A 296 -4.43 -14.45 -1.38
C VAL A 296 -4.44 -13.50 -0.20
N ILE A 297 -3.57 -13.74 0.78
CA ILE A 297 -3.42 -12.91 1.98
C ILE A 297 -2.01 -12.35 2.00
N GLY A 298 -1.89 -11.03 1.97
CA GLY A 298 -0.62 -10.32 1.88
C GLY A 298 -0.73 -9.07 1.03
N SER A 299 0.32 -8.73 0.31
CA SER A 299 0.50 -7.51 -0.50
C SER A 299 0.99 -6.29 0.29
N CYS A 300 1.23 -5.17 -0.42
CA CYS A 300 1.61 -3.90 0.23
C CYS A 300 0.52 -3.31 1.12
N THR A 301 -0.74 -3.69 0.91
CA THR A 301 -1.86 -3.28 1.77
C THR A 301 -1.90 -4.07 3.07
N ASN A 302 -1.82 -5.41 3.00
CA ASN A 302 -2.13 -6.32 4.09
C ASN A 302 -1.15 -7.51 4.16
N GLY A 303 0.14 -7.22 4.24
CA GLY A 303 1.20 -8.21 4.45
C GLY A 303 2.04 -7.95 5.71
N ARG A 304 1.56 -7.10 6.62
CA ARG A 304 2.24 -6.73 7.87
C ARG A 304 1.95 -7.72 8.98
N MET A 305 2.57 -7.54 10.15
CA MET A 305 2.45 -8.51 11.24
C MET A 305 1.02 -8.68 11.75
N GLU A 306 0.25 -7.61 11.90
CA GLU A 306 -1.16 -7.71 12.33
C GLU A 306 -2.02 -8.50 11.34
N ASP A 307 -1.73 -8.39 10.03
CA ASP A 307 -2.39 -9.17 8.99
C ASP A 307 -2.05 -10.66 9.09
N MET A 308 -0.78 -10.98 9.37
CA MET A 308 -0.31 -12.36 9.57
C MET A 308 -0.88 -12.96 10.85
N GLU A 309 -0.96 -12.19 11.93
CA GLU A 309 -1.60 -12.57 13.19
C GLU A 309 -3.10 -12.88 12.97
N THR A 310 -3.77 -12.02 12.24
CA THR A 310 -5.17 -12.21 11.86
C THR A 310 -5.34 -13.50 11.05
N ALA A 311 -4.56 -13.70 9.99
CA ALA A 311 -4.60 -14.92 9.19
C ALA A 311 -4.32 -16.17 10.03
N TYR A 312 -3.34 -16.10 10.94
CA TYR A 312 -3.02 -17.19 11.87
C TYR A 312 -4.18 -17.52 12.81
N ALA A 313 -4.82 -16.51 13.38
CA ALA A 313 -5.96 -16.72 14.31
C ALA A 313 -7.09 -17.49 13.63
N TYR A 314 -7.34 -17.26 12.34
CA TYR A 314 -8.35 -17.99 11.56
C TYR A 314 -7.88 -19.39 11.14
N LEU A 315 -6.66 -19.53 10.61
CA LEU A 315 -6.19 -20.76 9.97
C LEU A 315 -5.66 -21.81 10.94
N LYS A 316 -5.18 -21.42 12.13
CA LYS A 316 -4.63 -22.34 13.14
C LYS A 316 -5.59 -23.45 13.49
N GLY A 317 -5.17 -24.70 13.31
CA GLY A 317 -5.94 -25.89 13.65
C GLY A 317 -7.15 -26.15 12.72
N LYS A 318 -7.27 -25.40 11.63
CA LYS A 318 -8.30 -25.59 10.60
C LYS A 318 -7.65 -26.00 9.29
N ARG A 319 -8.46 -26.27 8.28
CA ARG A 319 -7.99 -26.61 6.94
C ARG A 319 -8.62 -25.70 5.90
N VAL A 320 -7.84 -25.34 4.91
CA VAL A 320 -8.31 -24.72 3.68
C VAL A 320 -9.25 -25.68 2.97
N ALA A 321 -10.37 -25.16 2.44
CA ALA A 321 -11.36 -25.94 1.73
C ALA A 321 -10.75 -26.68 0.53
N GLU A 322 -11.27 -27.89 0.27
CA GLU A 322 -10.84 -28.67 -0.90
C GLU A 322 -11.12 -27.88 -2.20
N GLY A 323 -10.11 -27.82 -3.07
CA GLY A 323 -10.17 -27.08 -4.33
C GLY A 323 -9.82 -25.59 -4.22
N VAL A 324 -9.56 -25.06 -3.01
CA VAL A 324 -9.08 -23.68 -2.82
C VAL A 324 -7.56 -23.64 -2.68
N ARG A 325 -6.91 -22.76 -3.43
CA ARG A 325 -5.50 -22.41 -3.26
C ARG A 325 -5.38 -21.24 -2.32
N CYS A 326 -4.81 -21.42 -1.13
CA CYS A 326 -4.53 -20.34 -0.18
C CYS A 326 -3.05 -19.96 -0.26
N ILE A 327 -2.76 -18.69 -0.56
CA ILE A 327 -1.41 -18.15 -0.69
C ILE A 327 -1.22 -17.05 0.34
N ILE A 328 -0.24 -17.22 1.23
CA ILE A 328 0.13 -16.26 2.27
C ILE A 328 1.45 -15.58 1.86
N ILE A 329 1.47 -14.26 1.89
CA ILE A 329 2.62 -13.45 1.45
C ILE A 329 2.96 -12.44 2.54
N PRO A 330 3.88 -12.77 3.47
CA PRO A 330 4.43 -11.78 4.40
C PRO A 330 5.07 -10.62 3.64
N GLY A 331 4.88 -9.40 4.10
CA GLY A 331 5.28 -8.19 3.36
C GLY A 331 6.79 -8.00 3.24
N THR A 332 7.57 -8.49 4.20
CA THR A 332 9.03 -8.35 4.24
C THR A 332 9.70 -9.62 4.76
N MET A 333 11.02 -9.72 4.57
CA MET A 333 11.79 -10.84 5.11
C MET A 333 11.81 -10.85 6.64
N ASP A 334 11.73 -9.68 7.28
CA ASP A 334 11.68 -9.60 8.75
C ASP A 334 10.32 -10.08 9.28
N ILE A 335 9.22 -9.71 8.62
CA ILE A 335 7.89 -10.26 8.92
C ILE A 335 7.86 -11.78 8.69
N LEU A 336 8.43 -12.28 7.59
CA LEU A 336 8.50 -13.72 7.32
C LEU A 336 9.29 -14.44 8.42
N ARG A 337 10.42 -13.89 8.85
CA ARG A 337 11.23 -14.45 9.95
C ARG A 337 10.42 -14.51 11.23
N GLU A 338 9.76 -13.44 11.59
CA GLU A 338 8.92 -13.39 12.79
C GLU A 338 7.77 -14.40 12.72
N CYS A 339 7.14 -14.57 11.55
CA CYS A 339 6.14 -15.62 11.32
C CYS A 339 6.71 -17.04 11.52
N VAL A 340 7.97 -17.27 11.13
CA VAL A 340 8.67 -18.55 11.40
C VAL A 340 8.90 -18.74 12.91
N GLU A 341 9.46 -17.74 13.56
CA GLU A 341 9.79 -17.77 15.00
C GLU A 341 8.54 -17.96 15.88
N ARG A 342 7.41 -17.32 15.51
CA ARG A 342 6.13 -17.49 16.20
C ARG A 342 5.36 -18.76 15.83
N GLY A 343 5.88 -19.57 14.88
CA GLY A 343 5.24 -20.81 14.42
C GLY A 343 4.05 -20.61 13.47
N TYR A 344 3.82 -19.39 12.97
CA TYR A 344 2.70 -19.09 12.06
C TYR A 344 2.87 -19.81 10.72
N VAL A 345 4.10 -19.85 10.19
CA VAL A 345 4.40 -20.56 8.93
C VAL A 345 4.02 -22.03 9.02
N THR A 346 4.36 -22.71 10.13
CA THR A 346 3.96 -24.10 10.35
C THR A 346 2.45 -24.25 10.37
N ALA A 347 1.75 -23.37 11.08
CA ALA A 347 0.28 -23.43 11.16
C ALA A 347 -0.38 -23.20 9.79
N PHE A 348 0.15 -22.30 8.96
CA PHE A 348 -0.33 -22.07 7.58
C PHE A 348 -0.13 -23.31 6.70
N ILE A 349 1.04 -23.95 6.78
CA ILE A 349 1.33 -25.18 6.05
C ILE A 349 0.40 -26.33 6.51
N ASP A 350 0.21 -26.48 7.82
CA ASP A 350 -0.69 -27.48 8.40
C ASP A 350 -2.15 -27.24 7.96
N ALA A 351 -2.54 -26.00 7.77
CA ALA A 351 -3.87 -25.65 7.23
C ALA A 351 -3.98 -25.96 5.73
N GLY A 352 -2.89 -26.23 5.01
CA GLY A 352 -2.87 -26.47 3.57
C GLY A 352 -2.63 -25.21 2.73
N ALA A 353 -2.16 -24.12 3.34
CA ALA A 353 -1.76 -22.92 2.63
C ALA A 353 -0.30 -22.98 2.16
N ILE A 354 0.02 -22.20 1.13
CA ILE A 354 1.39 -21.97 0.66
C ILE A 354 1.87 -20.64 1.27
N VAL A 355 3.05 -20.66 1.91
CA VAL A 355 3.71 -19.42 2.35
C VAL A 355 4.79 -19.07 1.34
N SER A 356 4.70 -17.86 0.81
CA SER A 356 5.65 -17.34 -0.18
C SER A 356 6.71 -16.47 0.47
N THR A 357 7.82 -16.27 -0.24
CA THR A 357 8.69 -15.11 -0.01
C THR A 357 7.93 -13.82 -0.27
N PRO A 358 8.32 -12.68 0.35
CA PRO A 358 7.74 -11.38 0.05
C PRO A 358 7.79 -11.06 -1.44
N THR A 359 6.65 -10.74 -2.03
CA THR A 359 6.55 -10.31 -3.44
C THR A 359 5.25 -9.61 -3.73
N CYS A 360 5.28 -8.62 -4.61
CA CYS A 360 4.09 -7.93 -5.14
C CYS A 360 3.49 -8.66 -6.37
N GLY A 361 4.19 -9.66 -6.91
CA GLY A 361 3.88 -10.33 -8.18
C GLY A 361 2.45 -10.83 -8.36
N PRO A 362 1.82 -11.49 -7.39
CA PRO A 362 0.42 -11.96 -7.52
C PRO A 362 -0.59 -10.82 -7.71
N CYS A 363 -0.38 -9.67 -7.09
CA CYS A 363 -1.27 -8.51 -7.15
C CYS A 363 -1.47 -7.98 -8.58
N LEU A 364 -0.50 -8.17 -9.46
CA LEU A 364 -0.56 -7.72 -10.86
C LEU A 364 -0.65 -8.88 -11.87
N GLY A 365 -0.84 -10.12 -11.40
CA GLY A 365 -0.85 -11.29 -12.27
C GLY A 365 0.48 -11.56 -12.98
N GLY A 366 1.58 -11.10 -12.40
CA GLY A 366 2.88 -11.09 -13.05
C GLY A 366 3.83 -12.19 -12.61
N TYR A 367 3.60 -12.84 -11.48
CA TYR A 367 4.57 -13.78 -10.92
C TYR A 367 3.95 -15.13 -10.55
N MET A 368 3.15 -15.24 -9.48
CA MET A 368 2.53 -16.48 -9.05
C MET A 368 1.06 -16.28 -8.71
N GLY A 369 0.30 -17.37 -8.47
CA GLY A 369 -1.11 -17.27 -8.14
C GLY A 369 -1.96 -16.69 -9.27
N ILE A 370 -1.54 -16.87 -10.52
CA ILE A 370 -2.23 -16.37 -11.71
C ILE A 370 -3.52 -17.17 -11.90
N LEU A 371 -4.61 -16.45 -12.12
CA LEU A 371 -5.95 -17.03 -12.29
C LEU A 371 -6.20 -17.48 -13.73
N ALA A 372 -6.79 -18.66 -13.88
CA ALA A 372 -7.29 -19.16 -15.14
C ALA A 372 -8.68 -18.55 -15.46
N LYS A 373 -9.20 -18.87 -16.66
CA LYS A 373 -10.52 -18.46 -17.10
C LYS A 373 -11.62 -18.91 -16.14
N GLY A 374 -12.43 -17.97 -15.65
CA GLY A 374 -13.57 -18.22 -14.80
C GLY A 374 -13.24 -18.51 -13.33
N GLU A 375 -11.95 -18.50 -12.95
CA GLU A 375 -11.57 -18.64 -11.55
C GLU A 375 -11.86 -17.36 -10.74
N ARG A 376 -12.21 -17.56 -9.47
CA ARG A 376 -12.53 -16.51 -8.49
C ARG A 376 -11.52 -16.50 -7.36
N CYS A 377 -10.98 -15.32 -7.10
CA CYS A 377 -10.02 -15.11 -6.01
C CYS A 377 -10.57 -14.09 -5.03
N ILE A 378 -10.54 -14.41 -3.73
CA ILE A 378 -10.62 -13.40 -2.68
C ILE A 378 -9.20 -12.99 -2.28
N ALA A 379 -8.93 -11.69 -2.23
CA ALA A 379 -7.57 -11.19 -2.04
C ALA A 379 -7.53 -9.95 -1.14
N THR A 380 -6.47 -9.85 -0.37
CA THR A 380 -6.18 -8.63 0.40
C THR A 380 -5.37 -7.61 -0.41
N THR A 381 -5.24 -7.83 -1.70
CA THR A 381 -4.61 -6.89 -2.65
C THR A 381 -5.45 -5.61 -2.81
N ASN A 382 -5.00 -4.68 -3.64
CA ASN A 382 -5.59 -3.34 -3.75
C ASN A 382 -6.45 -3.11 -4.99
N ARG A 383 -6.37 -3.97 -6.02
CA ARG A 383 -7.07 -3.80 -7.30
C ARG A 383 -7.75 -5.09 -7.77
N ASN A 384 -8.93 -4.92 -8.37
CA ASN A 384 -9.72 -6.03 -8.91
C ASN A 384 -10.22 -5.77 -10.33
N PHE A 385 -9.51 -4.96 -11.11
CA PHE A 385 -9.85 -4.67 -12.50
C PHE A 385 -9.84 -5.94 -13.35
N VAL A 386 -10.50 -5.88 -14.51
CA VAL A 386 -10.53 -6.98 -15.49
C VAL A 386 -9.11 -7.46 -15.81
N GLY A 387 -8.87 -8.77 -15.64
CA GLY A 387 -7.57 -9.39 -15.92
C GLY A 387 -6.45 -9.06 -14.93
N ARG A 388 -6.76 -8.42 -13.79
CA ARG A 388 -5.73 -7.93 -12.84
C ARG A 388 -4.82 -9.03 -12.30
N MET A 389 -5.37 -10.20 -11.99
CA MET A 389 -4.60 -11.32 -11.42
C MET A 389 -4.47 -12.52 -12.38
N GLY A 390 -4.75 -12.32 -13.68
CA GLY A 390 -4.64 -13.41 -14.66
C GLY A 390 -5.55 -13.24 -15.86
N HIS A 391 -6.37 -14.27 -16.15
CA HIS A 391 -7.26 -14.27 -17.30
C HIS A 391 -8.32 -13.15 -17.22
N VAL A 392 -8.68 -12.55 -18.35
CA VAL A 392 -9.66 -11.46 -18.42
C VAL A 392 -11.05 -11.84 -17.91
N ASP A 393 -11.41 -13.12 -18.00
CA ASP A 393 -12.68 -13.66 -17.49
C ASP A 393 -12.53 -14.21 -16.05
N SER A 394 -11.44 -13.92 -15.34
CA SER A 394 -11.30 -14.20 -13.90
C SER A 394 -11.87 -13.08 -13.06
N GLU A 395 -12.27 -13.39 -11.83
CA GLU A 395 -12.88 -12.45 -10.90
C GLU A 395 -12.02 -12.31 -9.63
N VAL A 396 -11.74 -11.08 -9.23
CA VAL A 396 -11.03 -10.78 -7.98
C VAL A 396 -11.94 -10.00 -7.05
N TYR A 397 -12.08 -10.48 -5.82
CA TYR A 397 -12.83 -9.89 -4.72
C TYR A 397 -11.85 -9.34 -3.69
N LEU A 398 -11.88 -8.04 -3.40
CA LEU A 398 -10.99 -7.44 -2.41
C LEU A 398 -11.64 -7.52 -1.03
N ALA A 399 -10.87 -7.94 -0.04
CA ALA A 399 -11.36 -8.07 1.34
C ALA A 399 -10.23 -7.92 2.37
N SER A 400 -10.59 -7.81 3.65
CA SER A 400 -9.66 -7.84 4.76
C SER A 400 -9.06 -9.24 4.99
N PRO A 401 -7.91 -9.36 5.69
CA PRO A 401 -7.31 -10.64 6.02
C PRO A 401 -8.25 -11.60 6.74
N ALA A 402 -9.10 -11.10 7.65
CA ALA A 402 -10.10 -11.89 8.35
C ALA A 402 -11.11 -12.54 7.40
N THR A 403 -11.66 -11.74 6.48
CA THR A 403 -12.61 -12.22 5.47
C THR A 403 -11.97 -13.18 4.49
N ALA A 404 -10.75 -12.89 4.03
CA ALA A 404 -10.01 -13.76 3.12
C ALA A 404 -9.66 -15.12 3.76
N ALA A 405 -9.20 -15.12 5.02
CA ALA A 405 -8.88 -16.34 5.75
C ALA A 405 -10.13 -17.18 6.06
N ALA A 406 -11.23 -16.55 6.49
CA ALA A 406 -12.51 -17.22 6.70
C ALA A 406 -13.01 -17.87 5.40
N SER A 407 -12.93 -17.17 4.30
CA SER A 407 -13.34 -17.66 2.99
C SER A 407 -12.45 -18.82 2.49
N ALA A 408 -11.16 -18.79 2.77
CA ALA A 408 -10.24 -19.88 2.44
C ALA A 408 -10.63 -21.18 3.13
N ILE A 409 -11.17 -21.11 4.37
CA ILE A 409 -11.59 -22.28 5.15
C ILE A 409 -12.90 -22.87 4.63
N THR A 410 -13.84 -22.04 4.21
CA THR A 410 -15.17 -22.49 3.78
C THR A 410 -15.27 -22.81 2.29
N GLY A 411 -14.40 -22.18 1.47
CA GLY A 411 -14.47 -22.24 0.00
C GLY A 411 -15.47 -21.26 -0.62
N PHE A 412 -16.07 -20.40 0.20
CA PHE A 412 -17.04 -19.38 -0.22
C PHE A 412 -16.67 -18.04 0.43
N ILE A 413 -17.13 -16.90 -0.13
CA ILE A 413 -17.00 -15.62 0.57
C ILE A 413 -17.76 -15.72 1.89
N THR A 414 -17.07 -15.50 3.01
CA THR A 414 -17.60 -15.82 4.33
C THR A 414 -17.43 -14.64 5.28
N TYR A 415 -18.50 -14.34 6.01
CA TYR A 415 -18.44 -13.37 7.10
C TYR A 415 -17.54 -13.90 8.23
N PRO A 416 -16.49 -13.15 8.65
CA PRO A 416 -15.46 -13.66 9.55
C PRO A 416 -15.98 -14.29 10.85
N ALA A 417 -17.02 -13.71 11.47
CA ALA A 417 -17.59 -14.21 12.73
C ALA A 417 -18.29 -15.57 12.61
N GLU A 418 -18.52 -16.09 11.41
CA GLU A 418 -19.08 -17.44 11.22
C GLU A 418 -18.04 -18.55 11.46
N VAL A 419 -16.75 -18.20 11.35
CA VAL A 419 -15.65 -19.16 11.46
C VAL A 419 -15.00 -19.13 12.84
N ILE A 420 -14.90 -17.97 13.48
CA ILE A 420 -14.38 -17.82 14.85
C ILE A 420 -15.57 -17.44 15.75
N LYS A 421 -15.81 -18.29 16.75
CA LYS A 421 -16.83 -18.05 17.80
C LYS A 421 -16.18 -17.44 19.02
#